data_c3bd06f73b4cf2a0b92810d6354c9395
#
_entry.id   c3bd06f73b4cf2a0b92810d6354c9395
#
_cell.length_a   1.000
_cell.length_b   1.000
_cell.length_c   1.000
_cell.angle_alpha   90.00
_cell.angle_beta   90.00
_cell.angle_gamma   90.00
#
_symmetry.space_group_name_H-M   'P 1'
#
loop_
_entity.id
_entity.type
_entity.pdbx_description
1 polymer ?
#
loop_
_entity_poly.entity_id
_entity_poly.type
_entity_poly.pdbx_seq_one_letter_code
_entity_poly.pdbx_strand_id
1 'polypeptide(L)'
;IAREFGVCGVVKDAGDDPDVTNGSEIVTKVELFEEEGDISFFGGEGVGTITQEGLKIPPGQPAINPVPRQMAEKAIRKIIGNKKASVTVSIPGGKELAKKTFNPRLGIVDGLSVLGTTGIVRPMSEEAMKDSLIAELDMYAKQGHKTILFVLGGTGETALKEQYGEFQCILQVSNYIGFMIEEAVERGFTDILIGGFV
;
A
#
# COMPACT_ATOMS: atom_id res chain seq x y z
N ILE A 1 -27.80 -12.65 9.19
CA ILE A 1 -26.87 -13.69 9.67
C ILE A 1 -26.33 -14.41 8.44
N ALA A 2 -25.00 -14.53 8.29
CA ALA A 2 -24.40 -15.33 7.23
C ALA A 2 -24.85 -16.79 7.38
N ARG A 3 -25.23 -17.44 6.28
CA ARG A 3 -25.69 -18.85 6.29
C ARG A 3 -24.60 -19.81 5.82
N GLU A 4 -23.73 -19.35 4.95
CA GLU A 4 -22.62 -20.13 4.40
C GLU A 4 -21.35 -19.30 4.40
N PHE A 5 -20.22 -19.94 4.56
CA PHE A 5 -18.92 -19.32 4.40
C PHE A 5 -17.91 -20.28 3.77
N GLY A 6 -16.95 -19.69 3.08
CA GLY A 6 -15.78 -20.41 2.56
C GLY A 6 -14.51 -19.70 2.99
N VAL A 7 -13.45 -20.47 3.21
CA VAL A 7 -12.10 -19.96 3.51
C VAL A 7 -11.11 -20.58 2.53
N CYS A 8 -10.25 -19.75 1.94
CA CYS A 8 -9.19 -20.21 1.05
C CYS A 8 -7.94 -19.40 1.30
N GLY A 9 -6.78 -20.05 1.26
CA GLY A 9 -5.47 -19.41 1.38
C GLY A 9 -4.64 -19.63 0.12
N VAL A 10 -3.82 -18.64 -0.21
CA VAL A 10 -2.81 -18.68 -1.28
C VAL A 10 -1.48 -18.20 -0.70
N VAL A 11 -0.43 -18.99 -0.94
CA VAL A 11 0.93 -18.56 -0.60
C VAL A 11 1.43 -17.66 -1.72
N LYS A 12 1.87 -16.46 -1.33
CA LYS A 12 2.43 -15.49 -2.27
C LYS A 12 3.75 -16.00 -2.84
N ASP A 13 3.83 -16.06 -4.15
CA ASP A 13 5.07 -16.27 -4.89
C ASP A 13 5.48 -14.95 -5.54
N ALA A 14 6.58 -14.38 -5.08
CA ALA A 14 7.14 -13.15 -5.63
C ALA A 14 8.12 -13.39 -6.80
N GLY A 15 8.33 -14.65 -7.19
CA GLY A 15 9.31 -14.99 -8.22
C GLY A 15 10.73 -14.54 -7.81
N ASP A 16 11.43 -13.86 -8.69
CA ASP A 16 12.78 -13.34 -8.47
C ASP A 16 12.79 -11.94 -7.79
N ASP A 17 11.61 -11.42 -7.39
CA ASP A 17 11.53 -10.13 -6.70
C ASP A 17 11.98 -10.28 -5.23
N PRO A 18 12.91 -9.44 -4.73
CA PRO A 18 13.34 -9.44 -3.33
C PRO A 18 12.26 -8.87 -2.39
N ASP A 19 11.01 -9.31 -2.54
CA ASP A 19 9.87 -8.87 -1.75
C ASP A 19 9.88 -9.57 -0.38
N VAL A 20 9.92 -8.78 0.70
CA VAL A 20 9.88 -9.27 2.08
C VAL A 20 8.60 -10.04 2.42
N THR A 21 7.57 -9.91 1.60
CA THR A 21 6.29 -10.62 1.76
C THR A 21 6.24 -11.93 0.97
N ASN A 22 7.32 -12.33 0.30
CA ASN A 22 7.39 -13.61 -0.38
C ASN A 22 7.15 -14.77 0.60
N GLY A 23 6.35 -15.76 0.21
CA GLY A 23 5.98 -16.89 1.06
C GLY A 23 4.89 -16.58 2.10
N SER A 24 4.42 -15.34 2.20
CA SER A 24 3.29 -15.02 3.09
C SER A 24 2.00 -15.67 2.59
N GLU A 25 1.21 -16.20 3.50
CA GLU A 25 -0.12 -16.72 3.19
C GLU A 25 -1.14 -15.58 3.18
N ILE A 26 -1.91 -15.48 2.11
CA ILE A 26 -3.05 -14.59 1.99
C ILE A 26 -4.32 -15.42 2.12
N VAL A 27 -5.03 -15.25 3.24
CA VAL A 27 -6.25 -16.00 3.54
C VAL A 27 -7.45 -15.11 3.28
N THR A 28 -8.42 -15.64 2.55
CA THR A 28 -9.68 -14.94 2.27
C THR A 28 -10.85 -15.77 2.78
N LYS A 29 -11.67 -15.17 3.65
CA LYS A 29 -12.95 -15.70 4.09
C LYS A 29 -14.06 -14.95 3.38
N VAL A 30 -14.98 -15.69 2.76
CA VAL A 30 -16.19 -15.14 2.13
C VAL A 30 -17.41 -15.68 2.86
N GLU A 31 -18.26 -14.78 3.35
CA GLU A 31 -19.52 -15.11 4.01
C GLU A 31 -20.68 -14.66 3.14
N LEU A 32 -21.63 -15.56 2.88
CA LEU A 32 -22.79 -15.32 2.02
C LEU A 32 -24.04 -15.02 2.85
N PHE A 33 -24.86 -14.15 2.30
CA PHE A 33 -26.17 -13.79 2.83
C PHE A 33 -27.25 -14.10 1.80
N GLU A 34 -28.45 -14.46 2.25
CA GLU A 34 -29.56 -14.79 1.35
C GLU A 34 -30.13 -13.57 0.64
N GLU A 35 -29.99 -12.39 1.25
CA GLU A 35 -30.44 -11.12 0.70
C GLU A 35 -29.57 -10.65 -0.45
N GLU A 36 -30.15 -9.91 -1.38
CA GLU A 36 -29.39 -9.16 -2.39
C GLU A 36 -28.67 -7.98 -1.74
N GLY A 37 -27.54 -7.60 -2.31
CA GLY A 37 -26.78 -6.46 -1.82
C GLY A 37 -25.32 -6.45 -2.26
N ASP A 38 -24.57 -5.50 -1.70
CA ASP A 38 -23.18 -5.28 -2.05
C ASP A 38 -22.22 -6.28 -1.40
N ILE A 39 -21.03 -6.38 -1.96
CA ILE A 39 -19.90 -7.10 -1.36
C ILE A 39 -19.09 -6.12 -0.53
N SER A 40 -19.00 -6.38 0.77
CA SER A 40 -18.22 -5.58 1.72
C SER A 40 -16.87 -6.22 1.97
N PHE A 41 -15.82 -5.38 2.09
CA PHE A 41 -14.45 -5.84 2.34
C PHE A 41 -13.96 -5.44 3.73
N PHE A 42 -13.33 -6.37 4.42
CA PHE A 42 -12.79 -6.23 5.77
C PHE A 42 -11.34 -6.67 5.83
N GLY A 43 -10.53 -5.99 6.64
CA GLY A 43 -9.21 -6.44 7.02
C GLY A 43 -9.30 -7.38 8.22
N GLY A 44 -8.71 -8.55 8.11
CA GLY A 44 -8.47 -9.48 9.19
C GLY A 44 -7.05 -9.33 9.74
N GLU A 45 -6.56 -10.39 10.40
CA GLU A 45 -5.21 -10.40 10.96
C GLU A 45 -4.16 -10.01 9.91
N GLY A 46 -3.26 -9.09 10.27
CA GLY A 46 -2.11 -8.70 9.46
C GLY A 46 -2.42 -7.86 8.22
N VAL A 47 -3.68 -7.52 7.96
CA VAL A 47 -4.04 -6.47 6.98
C VAL A 47 -4.09 -5.14 7.70
N GLY A 48 -3.37 -4.15 7.18
CA GLY A 48 -3.24 -2.84 7.81
C GLY A 48 -4.48 -1.98 7.68
N THR A 49 -4.54 -0.95 8.53
CA THR A 49 -5.58 0.08 8.49
C THR A 49 -4.96 1.41 8.07
N ILE A 50 -5.63 2.12 7.18
CA ILE A 50 -5.24 3.45 6.75
C ILE A 50 -5.54 4.45 7.87
N THR A 51 -4.56 5.27 8.25
CA THR A 51 -4.73 6.29 9.30
C THR A 51 -4.58 7.72 8.79
N GLN A 52 -3.99 7.90 7.60
CA GLN A 52 -3.72 9.22 7.06
C GLN A 52 -4.49 9.48 5.76
N GLU A 53 -4.83 10.74 5.54
CA GLU A 53 -5.39 11.18 4.26
C GLU A 53 -4.30 11.20 3.18
N GLY A 54 -4.74 11.08 1.92
CA GLY A 54 -3.80 11.15 0.79
C GLY A 54 -3.72 9.87 -0.02
N LEU A 55 -4.05 8.74 0.56
CA LEU A 55 -4.13 7.47 -0.17
C LEU A 55 -5.45 7.36 -0.94
N LYS A 56 -5.52 6.36 -1.86
CA LYS A 56 -6.73 6.05 -2.63
C LYS A 56 -7.89 5.53 -1.76
N ILE A 57 -7.59 5.16 -0.53
CA ILE A 57 -8.55 4.62 0.44
C ILE A 57 -8.63 5.59 1.61
N PRO A 58 -9.84 5.95 2.08
CA PRO A 58 -10.01 6.84 3.21
C PRO A 58 -9.45 6.29 4.52
N PRO A 59 -9.06 7.16 5.48
CA PRO A 59 -8.70 6.75 6.84
C PRO A 59 -9.81 5.91 7.51
N GLY A 60 -9.39 4.97 8.36
CA GLY A 60 -10.27 4.04 9.07
C GLY A 60 -10.65 2.80 8.26
N GLN A 61 -10.29 2.73 6.99
CA GLN A 61 -10.57 1.59 6.12
C GLN A 61 -9.40 0.60 6.09
N PRO A 62 -9.67 -0.70 5.82
CA PRO A 62 -8.61 -1.67 5.61
C PRO A 62 -7.82 -1.34 4.35
N ALA A 63 -6.51 -1.51 4.43
CA ALA A 63 -5.57 -1.22 3.34
C ALA A 63 -5.66 -2.26 2.21
N ILE A 64 -6.86 -2.41 1.63
CA ILE A 64 -7.13 -3.24 0.46
C ILE A 64 -7.45 -2.30 -0.71
N ASN A 65 -6.54 -2.18 -1.65
CA ASN A 65 -6.64 -1.23 -2.75
C ASN A 65 -7.85 -1.52 -3.68
N PRO A 66 -8.32 -0.52 -4.44
CA PRO A 66 -9.51 -0.68 -5.28
C PRO A 66 -9.42 -1.82 -6.29
N VAL A 67 -8.26 -2.02 -6.93
CA VAL A 67 -8.09 -3.05 -7.96
C VAL A 67 -8.24 -4.48 -7.38
N PRO A 68 -7.55 -4.86 -6.29
CA PRO A 68 -7.82 -6.14 -5.61
C PRO A 68 -9.28 -6.34 -5.22
N ARG A 69 -9.96 -5.28 -4.71
CA ARG A 69 -11.40 -5.35 -4.38
C ARG A 69 -12.23 -5.67 -5.63
N GLN A 70 -12.01 -4.95 -6.73
CA GLN A 70 -12.72 -5.15 -8.00
C GLN A 70 -12.48 -6.54 -8.58
N MET A 71 -11.24 -7.04 -8.51
CA MET A 71 -10.91 -8.39 -8.97
C MET A 71 -11.64 -9.46 -8.16
N ALA A 72 -11.62 -9.37 -6.84
CA ALA A 72 -12.33 -10.28 -5.94
C ALA A 72 -13.85 -10.19 -6.15
N GLU A 73 -14.40 -8.99 -6.21
CA GLU A 73 -15.83 -8.76 -6.45
C GLU A 73 -16.27 -9.39 -7.77
N LYS A 74 -15.53 -9.13 -8.86
CA LYS A 74 -15.84 -9.72 -10.17
C LYS A 74 -15.82 -11.25 -10.16
N ALA A 75 -14.89 -11.85 -9.42
CA ALA A 75 -14.80 -13.31 -9.29
C ALA A 75 -15.97 -13.87 -8.47
N ILE A 76 -16.29 -13.25 -7.34
CA ILE A 76 -17.36 -13.67 -6.44
C ILE A 76 -18.73 -13.52 -7.12
N ARG A 77 -18.98 -12.37 -7.77
CA ARG A 77 -20.24 -12.10 -8.49
C ARG A 77 -20.58 -13.15 -9.57
N LYS A 78 -19.59 -13.73 -10.21
CA LYS A 78 -19.82 -14.81 -11.20
C LYS A 78 -20.46 -16.06 -10.57
N ILE A 79 -20.28 -16.25 -9.26
CA ILE A 79 -20.77 -17.44 -8.54
C ILE A 79 -22.09 -17.13 -7.83
N ILE A 80 -22.14 -15.99 -7.11
CA ILE A 80 -23.26 -15.68 -6.21
C ILE A 80 -24.32 -14.77 -6.84
N GLY A 81 -24.11 -14.23 -8.05
CA GLY A 81 -25.00 -13.25 -8.67
C GLY A 81 -25.12 -11.99 -7.83
N ASN A 82 -26.35 -11.55 -7.54
CA ASN A 82 -26.63 -10.31 -6.79
C ASN A 82 -26.69 -10.50 -5.27
N LYS A 83 -26.39 -11.69 -4.75
CA LYS A 83 -26.43 -11.90 -3.30
C LYS A 83 -25.38 -11.04 -2.59
N LYS A 84 -25.71 -10.62 -1.39
CA LYS A 84 -24.80 -9.91 -0.49
C LYS A 84 -23.71 -10.85 0.03
N ALA A 85 -22.49 -10.34 0.16
CA ALA A 85 -21.39 -11.07 0.76
C ALA A 85 -20.47 -10.15 1.59
N SER A 86 -19.78 -10.75 2.55
CA SER A 86 -18.63 -10.11 3.21
C SER A 86 -17.35 -10.87 2.88
N VAL A 87 -16.29 -10.13 2.60
CA VAL A 87 -14.96 -10.66 2.27
C VAL A 87 -13.98 -10.16 3.31
N THR A 88 -13.40 -11.06 4.08
CA THR A 88 -12.34 -10.75 5.03
C THR A 88 -11.02 -11.27 4.50
N VAL A 89 -10.04 -10.39 4.33
CA VAL A 89 -8.68 -10.75 3.91
C VAL A 89 -7.75 -10.71 5.10
N SER A 90 -6.97 -11.76 5.33
CA SER A 90 -5.99 -11.86 6.40
C SER A 90 -4.62 -12.25 5.84
N ILE A 91 -3.57 -11.79 6.49
CA ILE A 91 -2.18 -12.10 6.18
C ILE A 91 -1.50 -12.46 7.50
N PRO A 92 -1.56 -13.73 7.94
CA PRO A 92 -0.94 -14.14 9.21
C PRO A 92 0.53 -13.69 9.29
N GLY A 93 0.91 -13.06 10.40
CA GLY A 93 2.24 -12.47 10.57
C GLY A 93 2.46 -11.13 9.84
N GLY A 94 1.48 -10.62 9.10
CA GLY A 94 1.59 -9.40 8.30
C GLY A 94 1.93 -8.15 9.12
N LYS A 95 1.54 -8.09 10.38
CA LYS A 95 1.88 -6.99 11.28
C LYS A 95 3.39 -6.82 11.48
N GLU A 96 4.11 -7.92 11.65
CA GLU A 96 5.56 -7.88 11.81
C GLU A 96 6.27 -7.62 10.48
N LEU A 97 5.77 -8.20 9.39
CA LEU A 97 6.31 -7.95 8.06
C LEU A 97 6.15 -6.51 7.62
N ALA A 98 5.04 -5.87 7.97
CA ALA A 98 4.76 -4.47 7.62
C ALA A 98 5.83 -3.50 8.12
N LYS A 99 6.48 -3.79 9.25
CA LYS A 99 7.59 -2.98 9.78
C LYS A 99 8.80 -2.90 8.84
N LYS A 100 8.93 -3.85 7.92
CA LYS A 100 10.01 -3.93 6.92
C LYS A 100 9.61 -3.37 5.55
N THR A 101 8.42 -2.78 5.45
CA THR A 101 7.86 -2.20 4.22
C THR A 101 7.71 -0.69 4.34
N PHE A 102 7.27 -0.05 3.26
CA PHE A 102 6.91 1.37 3.27
C PHE A 102 5.58 1.68 3.97
N ASN A 103 4.80 0.68 4.37
CA ASN A 103 3.48 0.89 4.95
C ASN A 103 3.45 1.87 6.14
N PRO A 104 4.38 1.80 7.11
CA PRO A 104 4.40 2.77 8.21
C PRO A 104 4.57 4.22 7.76
N ARG A 105 5.36 4.46 6.71
CA ARG A 105 5.56 5.81 6.14
C ARG A 105 4.29 6.34 5.49
N LEU A 106 3.47 5.45 4.91
CA LEU A 106 2.19 5.77 4.29
C LEU A 106 1.03 5.86 5.31
N GLY A 107 1.32 5.80 6.60
CA GLY A 107 0.28 5.80 7.63
C GLY A 107 -0.61 4.56 7.60
N ILE A 108 -0.07 3.43 7.12
CA ILE A 108 -0.74 2.13 7.19
C ILE A 108 -0.23 1.41 8.43
N VAL A 109 -1.10 1.22 9.41
CA VAL A 109 -0.76 0.66 10.71
C VAL A 109 -1.28 -0.77 10.87
N ASP A 110 -0.66 -1.51 11.77
CA ASP A 110 -1.06 -2.86 12.22
C ASP A 110 -1.06 -3.96 11.15
N GLY A 111 -0.51 -3.72 9.96
CA GLY A 111 -0.42 -4.76 8.95
C GLY A 111 0.03 -4.29 7.57
N LEU A 112 -0.05 -5.21 6.64
CA LEU A 112 0.31 -5.02 5.23
C LEU A 112 -0.86 -4.44 4.43
N SER A 113 -0.54 -3.74 3.35
CA SER A 113 -1.52 -3.38 2.32
C SER A 113 -1.68 -4.50 1.29
N VAL A 114 -2.92 -4.75 0.88
CA VAL A 114 -3.25 -5.60 -0.27
C VAL A 114 -3.32 -4.71 -1.49
N LEU A 115 -2.27 -4.76 -2.30
CA LEU A 115 -2.13 -3.97 -3.52
C LEU A 115 -1.85 -4.85 -4.71
N GLY A 116 -1.95 -4.29 -5.90
CA GLY A 116 -1.69 -4.98 -7.16
C GLY A 116 -2.58 -4.41 -8.26
N THR A 117 -2.07 -4.41 -9.47
CA THR A 117 -2.78 -3.90 -10.65
C THR A 117 -3.29 -5.02 -11.55
N THR A 118 -2.59 -6.15 -11.61
CA THR A 118 -2.89 -7.24 -12.53
C THR A 118 -3.05 -8.61 -11.86
N GLY A 119 -2.66 -8.74 -10.59
CA GLY A 119 -2.55 -10.03 -9.90
C GLY A 119 -1.35 -10.88 -10.34
N ILE A 120 -0.49 -10.33 -11.20
CA ILE A 120 0.75 -10.97 -11.69
C ILE A 120 1.93 -10.17 -11.16
N VAL A 121 2.86 -10.86 -10.50
CA VAL A 121 4.11 -10.25 -10.04
C VAL A 121 5.01 -9.96 -11.26
N ARG A 122 5.48 -8.72 -11.34
CA ARG A 122 6.55 -8.32 -12.27
C ARG A 122 7.75 -7.90 -11.43
N PRO A 123 8.77 -8.75 -11.31
CA PRO A 123 9.93 -8.46 -10.50
C PRO A 123 10.60 -7.15 -10.91
N MET A 124 11.04 -6.36 -9.91
CA MET A 124 11.79 -5.13 -10.11
C MET A 124 11.12 -4.13 -11.11
N SER A 125 9.80 -4.03 -11.06
CA SER A 125 9.03 -3.14 -11.91
C SER A 125 9.35 -1.67 -11.58
N GLU A 126 9.95 -0.98 -12.54
CA GLU A 126 10.21 0.46 -12.44
C GLU A 126 8.90 1.27 -12.24
N GLU A 127 7.83 0.85 -12.92
CA GLU A 127 6.50 1.46 -12.77
C GLU A 127 5.98 1.33 -11.34
N ALA A 128 6.08 0.13 -10.74
CA ALA A 128 5.63 -0.09 -9.36
C ALA A 128 6.45 0.73 -8.34
N MET A 129 7.75 0.92 -8.59
CA MET A 129 8.59 1.77 -7.76
C MET A 129 8.15 3.23 -7.88
N LYS A 130 7.97 3.75 -9.09
CA LYS A 130 7.49 5.11 -9.33
C LYS A 130 6.11 5.35 -8.72
N ASP A 131 5.18 4.40 -8.88
CA ASP A 131 3.84 4.49 -8.27
C ASP A 131 3.90 4.58 -6.74
N SER A 132 4.83 3.86 -6.11
CA SER A 132 5.03 3.92 -4.66
C SER A 132 5.56 5.29 -4.21
N LEU A 133 6.53 5.84 -4.94
CA LEU A 133 7.08 7.17 -4.69
C LEU A 133 6.02 8.27 -4.89
N ILE A 134 5.22 8.16 -5.94
CA ILE A 134 4.10 9.08 -6.19
C ILE A 134 3.08 9.02 -5.05
N ALA A 135 2.75 7.83 -4.55
CA ALA A 135 1.79 7.69 -3.46
C ALA A 135 2.26 8.39 -2.18
N GLU A 136 3.55 8.30 -1.85
CA GLU A 136 4.13 9.00 -0.70
C GLU A 136 4.17 10.52 -0.93
N LEU A 137 4.52 10.95 -2.14
CA LEU A 137 4.51 12.37 -2.52
C LEU A 137 3.10 12.98 -2.47
N ASP A 138 2.10 12.25 -2.97
CA ASP A 138 0.67 12.64 -2.91
C ASP A 138 0.21 12.83 -1.46
N MET A 139 0.64 11.96 -0.56
CA MET A 139 0.32 12.06 0.86
C MET A 139 0.84 13.38 1.44
N TYR A 140 2.12 13.71 1.23
CA TYR A 140 2.70 14.97 1.70
C TYR A 140 2.02 16.21 1.08
N ALA A 141 1.73 16.17 -0.21
CA ALA A 141 1.02 17.25 -0.90
C ALA A 141 -0.37 17.51 -0.31
N LYS A 142 -1.14 16.46 -0.03
CA LYS A 142 -2.49 16.56 0.56
C LYS A 142 -2.46 17.01 2.02
N GLN A 143 -1.37 16.75 2.75
CA GLN A 143 -1.13 17.31 4.08
C GLN A 143 -0.77 18.81 4.04
N GLY A 144 -0.62 19.39 2.85
CA GLY A 144 -0.37 20.82 2.66
C GLY A 144 1.10 21.22 2.71
N HIS A 145 2.01 20.24 2.71
CA HIS A 145 3.45 20.53 2.70
C HIS A 145 3.87 21.18 1.38
N LYS A 146 4.80 22.14 1.49
CA LYS A 146 5.36 22.89 0.34
C LYS A 146 6.86 22.65 0.15
N THR A 147 7.50 22.09 1.16
CA THR A 147 8.92 21.76 1.15
C THR A 147 9.09 20.25 1.28
N ILE A 148 9.95 19.66 0.46
CA ILE A 148 10.30 18.25 0.50
C ILE A 148 11.78 18.02 0.37
N LEU A 149 12.32 17.04 1.09
CA LEU A 149 13.70 16.58 0.98
C LEU A 149 13.75 15.25 0.23
N PHE A 150 14.41 15.25 -0.92
CA PHE A 150 14.71 14.02 -1.66
C PHE A 150 16.07 13.48 -1.22
N VAL A 151 16.11 12.19 -0.93
CA VAL A 151 17.35 11.48 -0.58
C VAL A 151 17.58 10.29 -1.50
N LEU A 152 18.85 10.03 -1.81
CA LEU A 152 19.22 8.97 -2.76
C LEU A 152 19.11 7.56 -2.16
N GLY A 153 19.04 7.44 -0.84
CA GLY A 153 18.93 6.17 -0.15
C GLY A 153 18.95 6.32 1.36
N GLY A 154 18.75 5.22 2.08
CA GLY A 154 18.64 5.21 3.55
C GLY A 154 19.87 5.73 4.28
N THR A 155 21.07 5.48 3.76
CA THR A 155 22.33 6.02 4.34
C THR A 155 22.35 7.55 4.27
N GLY A 156 21.90 8.12 3.15
CA GLY A 156 21.78 9.58 2.98
C GLY A 156 20.75 10.17 3.95
N GLU A 157 19.61 9.52 4.12
CA GLU A 157 18.60 9.93 5.08
C GLU A 157 19.13 9.94 6.52
N THR A 158 19.81 8.88 6.93
CA THR A 158 20.39 8.78 8.28
C THR A 158 21.40 9.89 8.55
N ALA A 159 22.32 10.11 7.63
CA ALA A 159 23.34 11.15 7.79
C ALA A 159 22.76 12.56 7.85
N LEU A 160 21.73 12.84 7.04
CA LEU A 160 21.06 14.15 7.07
C LEU A 160 20.29 14.36 8.36
N LYS A 161 19.63 13.35 8.89
CA LYS A 161 18.97 13.41 10.19
C LYS A 161 19.94 13.62 11.34
N GLU A 162 21.09 12.97 11.31
CA GLU A 162 22.15 13.17 12.31
C GLU A 162 22.74 14.58 12.27
N GLN A 163 22.90 15.15 11.08
CA GLN A 163 23.54 16.45 10.91
C GLN A 163 22.58 17.64 11.09
N TYR A 164 21.33 17.52 10.63
CA TYR A 164 20.38 18.63 10.56
C TYR A 164 19.09 18.41 11.36
N GLY A 165 18.94 17.24 11.99
CA GLY A 165 17.73 16.87 12.74
C GLY A 165 16.64 16.26 11.88
N GLU A 166 15.44 16.13 12.46
CA GLU A 166 14.30 15.51 11.78
C GLU A 166 13.67 16.47 10.75
N PHE A 167 13.38 15.93 9.59
CA PHE A 167 12.63 16.62 8.54
C PHE A 167 11.18 16.09 8.51
N GLN A 168 10.23 16.98 8.27
CA GLN A 168 8.81 16.62 8.21
C GLN A 168 8.47 15.79 6.98
N CYS A 169 9.13 16.08 5.84
CA CYS A 169 8.89 15.42 4.57
C CYS A 169 10.21 14.97 3.97
N ILE A 170 10.47 13.68 4.02
CA ILE A 170 11.63 13.04 3.40
C ILE A 170 11.13 11.94 2.48
N LEU A 171 11.62 11.92 1.24
CA LEU A 171 11.33 10.89 0.26
C LEU A 171 12.62 10.27 -0.27
N GLN A 172 12.75 8.95 -0.17
CA GLN A 172 13.88 8.22 -0.76
C GLN A 172 13.59 7.98 -2.25
N VAL A 173 14.21 8.77 -3.11
CA VAL A 173 13.90 8.78 -4.56
C VAL A 173 14.80 7.89 -5.41
N SER A 174 15.80 7.24 -4.80
CA SER A 174 16.78 6.42 -5.53
C SER A 174 17.36 7.19 -6.73
N ASN A 175 17.34 6.62 -7.91
CA ASN A 175 17.80 7.23 -9.16
C ASN A 175 16.71 7.99 -9.94
N TYR A 176 15.51 8.14 -9.37
CA TYR A 176 14.37 8.80 -10.03
C TYR A 176 14.27 10.32 -9.74
N ILE A 177 15.38 10.99 -9.40
CA ILE A 177 15.39 12.40 -8.98
C ILE A 177 14.67 13.29 -9.99
N GLY A 178 15.03 13.22 -11.27
CA GLY A 178 14.43 14.07 -12.31
C GLY A 178 12.92 13.88 -12.40
N PHE A 179 12.46 12.64 -12.47
CA PHE A 179 11.05 12.28 -12.46
C PHE A 179 10.34 12.82 -11.22
N MET A 180 10.92 12.64 -10.04
CA MET A 180 10.29 13.08 -8.78
C MET A 180 10.27 14.60 -8.60
N ILE A 181 11.22 15.34 -9.21
CA ILE A 181 11.17 16.81 -9.25
C ILE A 181 9.96 17.26 -10.08
N GLU A 182 9.76 16.69 -11.26
CA GLU A 182 8.60 17.01 -12.11
C GLU A 182 7.29 16.74 -11.39
N GLU A 183 7.16 15.57 -10.79
CA GLU A 183 5.98 15.15 -10.02
C GLU A 183 5.73 16.06 -8.78
N ALA A 184 6.78 16.52 -8.11
CA ALA A 184 6.67 17.43 -6.97
C ALA A 184 6.18 18.82 -7.40
N VAL A 185 6.72 19.36 -8.49
CA VAL A 185 6.29 20.64 -9.05
C VAL A 185 4.81 20.61 -9.45
N GLU A 186 4.38 19.54 -10.13
CA GLU A 186 2.97 19.35 -10.51
C GLU A 186 2.02 19.34 -9.30
N ARG A 187 2.49 18.84 -8.15
CA ARG A 187 1.72 18.81 -6.89
C ARG A 187 1.85 20.08 -6.06
N GLY A 188 2.57 21.07 -6.57
CA GLY A 188 2.69 22.40 -5.97
C GLY A 188 3.67 22.49 -4.80
N PHE A 189 4.69 21.63 -4.77
CA PHE A 189 5.87 21.86 -3.93
C PHE A 189 6.67 23.03 -4.49
N THR A 190 7.08 23.96 -3.62
CA THR A 190 7.84 25.16 -3.99
C THR A 190 9.31 25.03 -3.66
N ASP A 191 9.63 24.22 -2.67
CA ASP A 191 11.00 24.06 -2.18
C ASP A 191 11.37 22.57 -2.20
N ILE A 192 12.35 22.23 -3.03
CA ILE A 192 12.84 20.87 -3.17
C ILE A 192 14.31 20.87 -2.76
N LEU A 193 14.62 20.18 -1.68
CA LEU A 193 15.96 19.92 -1.20
C LEU A 193 16.43 18.56 -1.69
N ILE A 194 17.68 18.44 -2.06
CA ILE A 194 18.28 17.15 -2.46
C ILE A 194 19.45 16.87 -1.55
N GLY A 195 19.42 15.72 -0.92
CA GLY A 195 20.46 15.27 -0.01
C GLY A 195 21.02 13.90 -0.39
N GLY A 196 22.31 13.74 -0.25
CA GLY A 196 23.01 12.48 -0.53
C GLY A 196 24.48 12.58 -0.19
N PHE A 197 25.17 11.44 -0.28
CA PHE A 197 26.62 11.42 -0.24
C PHE A 197 27.20 11.71 -1.61
N VAL A 198 28.28 12.49 -1.60
CA VAL A 198 29.20 12.67 -2.73
C VAL A 198 30.35 11.72 -2.55
#